data_407bbbfa8111d899a1747799cf7d82b4
#
_entry.id   407bbbfa8111d899a1747799cf7d82b4
#
_cell.length_a   1.000
_cell.length_b   1.000
_cell.length_c   1.000
_cell.angle_alpha   90.00
_cell.angle_beta   90.00
_cell.angle_gamma   90.00
#
_symmetry.space_group_name_H-M   'P 1'
#
loop_
_entity.id
_entity.type
_entity.pdbx_description
1 polymer ?
#
loop_
_entity_poly.entity_id
_entity_poly.type
_entity_poly.pdbx_seq_one_letter_code
_entity_poly.pdbx_strand_id
1 'polypeptide(L)'
;MKFEKGITIEVSCNIEELLKILKENDFELKEVYDIKDIYMIDKKYKNIEDKLELLKHTILIRDIIEENKETKQITYKYKEYDENGNITKQGKTNCKINSIEEAVNLFNALGYEKLININDHLLVYANKDDEFVIECVNNKHIY
;
A
#
# COMPACT_ATOMS: atom_id res chain seq x y z
N MET A 1 8.95 -10.52 -10.87
CA MET A 1 8.12 -10.16 -9.70
C MET A 1 8.88 -10.46 -8.42
N LYS A 2 8.85 -9.55 -7.48
CA LYS A 2 9.50 -9.67 -6.19
C LYS A 2 8.51 -10.16 -5.14
N PHE A 3 8.88 -11.19 -4.38
CA PHE A 3 8.03 -11.72 -3.30
C PHE A 3 8.53 -11.21 -1.95
N GLU A 4 7.61 -10.92 -1.05
CA GLU A 4 7.91 -10.37 0.25
C GLU A 4 7.10 -11.05 1.36
N LYS A 5 7.60 -10.97 2.60
CA LYS A 5 6.91 -11.46 3.79
C LYS A 5 6.64 -10.27 4.72
N GLY A 6 5.45 -10.23 5.26
CA GLY A 6 5.07 -9.21 6.21
C GLY A 6 3.99 -9.71 7.15
N ILE A 7 3.91 -9.12 8.34
CA ILE A 7 2.88 -9.41 9.33
C ILE A 7 2.21 -8.09 9.71
N THR A 8 0.88 -8.09 9.65
CA THR A 8 0.09 -6.97 10.18
C THR A 8 -0.51 -7.43 11.51
N ILE A 9 -0.26 -6.67 12.56
CA ILE A 9 -0.77 -6.96 13.90
C ILE A 9 -1.63 -5.81 14.39
N GLU A 10 -2.66 -6.14 15.16
CA GLU A 10 -3.48 -5.16 15.86
C GLU A 10 -2.87 -4.93 17.25
N VAL A 11 -2.76 -3.66 17.66
CA VAL A 11 -2.28 -3.29 18.98
C VAL A 11 -3.39 -2.61 19.76
N SER A 12 -3.43 -2.81 21.07
CA SER A 12 -4.47 -2.29 21.96
C SER A 12 -4.16 -0.92 22.58
N CYS A 13 -2.98 -0.39 22.35
CA CYS A 13 -2.57 0.92 22.83
C CYS A 13 -2.87 2.03 21.81
N ASN A 14 -2.94 3.29 22.29
CA ASN A 14 -3.07 4.44 21.41
C ASN A 14 -1.72 4.78 20.75
N ILE A 15 -1.73 5.70 19.77
CA ILE A 15 -0.52 6.05 19.02
C ILE A 15 0.59 6.63 19.90
N GLU A 16 0.24 7.43 20.90
CA GLU A 16 1.22 8.05 21.81
C GLU A 16 1.95 7.01 22.65
N GLU A 17 1.21 6.03 23.18
CA GLU A 17 1.76 4.90 23.92
C GLU A 17 2.64 4.02 23.03
N LEU A 18 2.21 3.76 21.80
CA LEU A 18 2.97 2.98 20.83
C LEU A 18 4.31 3.64 20.51
N LEU A 19 4.33 4.95 20.23
CA LEU A 19 5.55 5.70 19.96
C LEU A 19 6.51 5.68 21.15
N LYS A 20 5.98 5.75 22.37
CA LYS A 20 6.76 5.64 23.58
C LYS A 20 7.41 4.26 23.73
N ILE A 21 6.65 3.20 23.49
CA ILE A 21 7.15 1.82 23.54
C ILE A 21 8.25 1.60 22.49
N LEU A 22 8.06 2.11 21.28
CA LEU A 22 9.06 2.01 20.21
C LEU A 22 10.36 2.69 20.62
N LYS A 23 10.28 3.90 21.18
CA LYS A 23 11.44 4.63 21.67
C LYS A 23 12.18 3.89 22.78
N GLU A 24 11.45 3.31 23.73
CA GLU A 24 12.02 2.51 24.84
C GLU A 24 12.73 1.25 24.35
N ASN A 25 12.40 0.76 23.15
CA ASN A 25 13.03 -0.40 22.51
C ASN A 25 14.03 -0.01 21.41
N ASP A 26 14.57 1.20 21.48
CA ASP A 26 15.60 1.71 20.57
C ASP A 26 15.16 1.87 19.11
N PHE A 27 13.86 1.94 18.85
CA PHE A 27 13.35 2.28 17.53
C PHE A 27 13.47 3.78 17.28
N GLU A 28 14.01 4.14 16.12
CA GLU A 28 14.14 5.52 15.67
C GLU A 28 13.36 5.71 14.37
N LEU A 29 12.80 6.91 14.19
CA LEU A 29 12.14 7.28 12.95
C LEU A 29 13.17 7.38 11.83
N LYS A 30 13.07 6.55 10.80
CA LYS A 30 13.99 6.51 9.66
C LYS A 30 13.45 7.19 8.42
N GLU A 31 12.17 7.01 8.14
CA GLU A 31 11.54 7.54 6.93
C GLU A 31 10.11 7.99 7.21
N VAL A 32 9.71 9.05 6.51
CA VAL A 32 8.32 9.52 6.46
C VAL A 32 7.98 9.69 4.99
N TYR A 33 6.89 9.08 4.55
CA TYR A 33 6.45 9.25 3.18
C TYR A 33 4.94 9.13 3.02
N ASP A 34 4.43 9.72 1.95
CA ASP A 34 3.03 9.63 1.57
C ASP A 34 2.89 8.78 0.32
N ILE A 35 1.88 7.93 0.29
CA ILE A 35 1.52 7.14 -0.88
C ILE A 35 0.11 7.54 -1.29
N LYS A 36 -0.04 7.93 -2.54
CA LYS A 36 -1.35 8.20 -3.14
C LYS A 36 -1.60 7.13 -4.20
N ASP A 37 -2.58 6.28 -3.95
CA ASP A 37 -2.93 5.17 -4.83
C ASP A 37 -4.25 5.41 -5.52
N ILE A 38 -4.25 5.21 -6.84
CA ILE A 38 -5.45 5.09 -7.64
C ILE A 38 -5.57 3.63 -8.04
N TYR A 39 -6.61 2.95 -7.57
CA TYR A 39 -6.90 1.58 -7.96
C TYR A 39 -7.71 1.61 -9.26
N MET A 40 -7.13 1.04 -10.32
CA MET A 40 -7.78 0.89 -11.62
C MET A 40 -8.25 -0.54 -11.79
N ILE A 41 -9.45 -0.72 -12.32
CA ILE A 41 -10.02 -2.04 -12.60
C ILE A 41 -10.58 -2.11 -14.00
N ASP A 42 -10.40 -3.26 -14.67
CA ASP A 42 -11.07 -3.55 -15.93
C ASP A 42 -12.59 -3.59 -15.67
N LYS A 43 -13.35 -2.85 -16.47
CA LYS A 43 -14.80 -2.71 -16.32
C LYS A 43 -15.54 -4.03 -16.25
N LYS A 44 -15.04 -5.07 -16.90
CA LYS A 44 -15.68 -6.41 -16.87
C LYS A 44 -15.62 -7.09 -15.50
N TYR A 45 -14.75 -6.65 -14.58
CA TYR A 45 -14.59 -7.21 -13.24
C TYR A 45 -15.17 -6.35 -12.13
N LYS A 46 -15.69 -5.16 -12.43
CA LYS A 46 -16.10 -4.19 -11.39
C LYS A 46 -17.28 -4.63 -10.53
N ASN A 47 -18.07 -5.62 -10.98
CA ASN A 47 -19.26 -6.09 -10.27
C ASN A 47 -19.01 -7.32 -9.40
N ILE A 48 -17.75 -7.70 -9.19
CA ILE A 48 -17.39 -8.79 -8.29
C ILE A 48 -17.71 -8.36 -6.86
N GLU A 49 -18.54 -9.13 -6.15
CA GLU A 49 -18.98 -8.79 -4.79
C GLU A 49 -17.92 -9.09 -3.72
N ASP A 50 -17.15 -10.17 -3.89
CA ASP A 50 -16.06 -10.51 -2.96
C ASP A 50 -14.92 -9.50 -3.11
N LYS A 51 -14.65 -8.75 -2.03
CA LYS A 51 -13.62 -7.70 -2.01
C LYS A 51 -12.22 -8.22 -2.32
N LEU A 52 -11.84 -9.38 -1.80
CA LEU A 52 -10.52 -9.96 -2.05
C LEU A 52 -10.37 -10.37 -3.50
N GLU A 53 -11.40 -10.96 -4.09
CA GLU A 53 -11.40 -11.33 -5.51
C GLU A 53 -11.40 -10.09 -6.40
N LEU A 54 -12.18 -9.07 -6.04
CA LEU A 54 -12.21 -7.78 -6.75
C LEU A 54 -10.81 -7.16 -6.80
N LEU A 55 -10.12 -7.11 -5.68
CA LEU A 55 -8.78 -6.50 -5.58
C LEU A 55 -7.71 -7.24 -6.40
N LYS A 56 -7.88 -8.53 -6.66
CA LYS A 56 -6.96 -9.29 -7.53
C LYS A 56 -6.96 -8.80 -8.98
N HIS A 57 -8.03 -8.13 -9.40
CA HIS A 57 -8.19 -7.60 -10.75
C HIS A 57 -7.83 -6.12 -10.86
N THR A 58 -7.19 -5.56 -9.85
CA THR A 58 -6.80 -4.14 -9.85
C THR A 58 -5.32 -3.96 -10.19
N ILE A 59 -5.04 -2.80 -10.76
CA ILE A 59 -3.69 -2.28 -10.97
C ILE A 59 -3.64 -0.91 -10.30
N LEU A 60 -2.56 -0.62 -9.59
CA LEU A 60 -2.40 0.66 -8.91
C LEU A 60 -1.58 1.62 -9.76
N ILE A 61 -2.04 2.86 -9.81
CA ILE A 61 -1.22 3.97 -10.25
C ILE A 61 -0.83 4.68 -8.95
N ARG A 62 0.46 4.67 -8.65
CA ARG A 62 0.99 5.05 -7.34
C ARG A 62 1.90 6.25 -7.43
N ASP A 63 1.71 7.20 -6.53
CA ASP A 63 2.59 8.34 -6.33
C ASP A 63 3.18 8.24 -4.92
N ILE A 64 4.50 8.06 -4.83
CA ILE A 64 5.23 7.97 -3.56
C ILE A 64 5.96 9.29 -3.37
N ILE A 65 5.60 10.02 -2.32
CA ILE A 65 6.15 11.34 -2.00
C ILE A 65 6.99 11.24 -0.74
N GLU A 66 8.30 11.40 -0.91
CA GLU A 66 9.31 11.46 0.14
C GLU A 66 9.78 12.92 0.30
N GLU A 67 10.57 13.23 1.34
CA GLU A 67 11.01 14.59 1.61
C GLU A 67 11.68 15.27 0.39
N ASN A 68 12.59 14.58 -0.30
CA ASN A 68 13.35 15.11 -1.42
C ASN A 68 13.15 14.35 -2.73
N LYS A 69 12.14 13.49 -2.80
CA LYS A 69 11.97 12.61 -3.94
C LYS A 69 10.49 12.28 -4.14
N GLU A 70 10.09 12.22 -5.39
CA GLU A 70 8.76 11.74 -5.79
C GLU A 70 8.94 10.64 -6.82
N THR A 71 8.24 9.52 -6.61
CA THR A 71 8.27 8.38 -7.53
C THR A 71 6.85 8.07 -7.97
N LYS A 72 6.64 8.14 -9.28
CA LYS A 72 5.36 7.77 -9.91
C LYS A 72 5.53 6.42 -10.59
N GLN A 73 4.60 5.51 -10.37
CA GLN A 73 4.70 4.17 -10.91
C GLN A 73 3.36 3.49 -11.08
N ILE A 74 3.34 2.49 -11.95
CA ILE A 74 2.26 1.52 -12.05
C ILE A 74 2.70 0.31 -11.25
N THR A 75 1.83 -0.15 -10.36
CA THR A 75 2.13 -1.27 -9.47
C THR A 75 1.05 -2.35 -9.61
N TYR A 76 1.48 -3.57 -9.89
CA TYR A 76 0.63 -4.75 -9.79
C TYR A 76 1.01 -5.52 -8.54
N LYS A 77 0.01 -5.80 -7.68
CA LYS A 77 0.18 -6.58 -6.47
C LYS A 77 -0.40 -7.97 -6.67
N TYR A 78 0.45 -8.98 -6.50
CA TYR A 78 0.04 -10.38 -6.52
C TYR A 78 -0.17 -10.86 -5.08
N LYS A 79 -1.33 -11.45 -4.81
CA LYS A 79 -1.64 -12.03 -3.50
C LYS A 79 -2.39 -13.34 -3.66
N GLU A 80 -1.97 -14.33 -2.88
CA GLU A 80 -2.70 -15.58 -2.70
C GLU A 80 -3.19 -15.64 -1.25
N TYR A 81 -4.42 -16.13 -1.07
CA TYR A 81 -5.07 -16.24 0.22
C TYR A 81 -5.42 -17.70 0.52
N ASP A 82 -5.43 -18.07 1.81
CA ASP A 82 -5.96 -19.34 2.28
C ASP A 82 -7.50 -19.25 2.47
N GLU A 83 -8.10 -20.34 2.97
CA GLU A 83 -9.55 -20.42 3.22
C GLU A 83 -10.04 -19.41 4.27
N ASN A 84 -9.16 -18.96 5.15
CA ASN A 84 -9.46 -18.00 6.22
C ASN A 84 -9.22 -16.54 5.82
N GLY A 85 -8.80 -16.29 4.58
CA GLY A 85 -8.48 -14.96 4.09
C GLY A 85 -7.09 -14.46 4.48
N ASN A 86 -6.23 -15.32 4.99
CA ASN A 86 -4.84 -14.98 5.32
C ASN A 86 -3.97 -15.00 4.06
N ILE A 87 -3.05 -14.06 3.96
CA ILE A 87 -2.12 -13.97 2.84
C ILE A 87 -1.07 -15.08 2.96
N THR A 88 -1.03 -16.00 2.00
CA THR A 88 -0.06 -17.11 1.93
C THR A 88 1.13 -16.78 1.06
N LYS A 89 0.96 -15.92 0.06
CA LYS A 89 2.01 -15.48 -0.85
C LYS A 89 1.68 -14.10 -1.38
N GLN A 90 2.69 -13.23 -1.47
CA GLN A 90 2.51 -11.92 -2.05
C GLN A 90 3.78 -11.45 -2.76
N GLY A 91 3.57 -10.62 -3.76
CA GLY A 91 4.64 -10.00 -4.51
C GLY A 91 4.13 -8.78 -5.25
N LYS A 92 5.03 -8.05 -5.88
CA LYS A 92 4.65 -6.89 -6.69
C LYS A 92 5.59 -6.66 -7.85
N THR A 93 5.05 -6.06 -8.89
CA THR A 93 5.79 -5.60 -10.07
C THR A 93 5.54 -4.12 -10.22
N ASN A 94 6.60 -3.35 -10.42
CA ASN A 94 6.55 -1.90 -10.54
C ASN A 94 7.11 -1.46 -11.90
N CYS A 95 6.48 -0.44 -12.48
CA CYS A 95 6.96 0.23 -13.68
C CYS A 95 6.91 1.73 -13.45
N LYS A 96 8.06 2.40 -13.52
CA LYS A 96 8.12 3.86 -13.33
C LYS A 96 7.48 4.59 -14.50
N ILE A 97 6.78 5.68 -14.19
CA ILE A 97 6.10 6.54 -15.15
C ILE A 97 6.40 8.00 -14.88
N ASN A 98 6.06 8.88 -15.82
CA ASN A 98 6.29 10.32 -15.71
C ASN A 98 5.03 11.10 -15.29
N SER A 99 3.85 10.57 -15.53
CA SER A 99 2.60 11.28 -15.31
C SER A 99 1.49 10.35 -14.83
N ILE A 100 0.91 10.69 -13.70
CA ILE A 100 -0.26 9.98 -13.15
C ILE A 100 -1.47 10.16 -14.09
N GLU A 101 -1.73 11.39 -14.53
CA GLU A 101 -2.86 11.70 -15.41
C GLU A 101 -2.81 10.92 -16.72
N GLU A 102 -1.64 10.88 -17.37
CA GLU A 102 -1.47 10.14 -18.62
C GLU A 102 -1.64 8.63 -18.41
N ALA A 103 -1.18 8.09 -17.30
CA ALA A 103 -1.38 6.69 -16.96
C ALA A 103 -2.86 6.37 -16.79
N VAL A 104 -3.62 7.23 -16.08
CA VAL A 104 -5.08 7.10 -15.94
C VAL A 104 -5.75 7.11 -17.33
N ASN A 105 -5.34 8.03 -18.19
CA ASN A 105 -5.89 8.14 -19.56
C ASN A 105 -5.63 6.88 -20.37
N LEU A 106 -4.43 6.31 -20.28
CA LEU A 106 -4.09 5.06 -20.97
C LEU A 106 -4.94 3.89 -20.48
N PHE A 107 -5.11 3.75 -19.16
CA PHE A 107 -5.96 2.69 -18.62
C PHE A 107 -7.43 2.87 -19.00
N ASN A 108 -7.93 4.11 -19.00
CA ASN A 108 -9.28 4.39 -19.46
C ASN A 108 -9.48 3.98 -20.94
N ALA A 109 -8.47 4.25 -21.78
CA ALA A 109 -8.50 3.86 -23.19
C ALA A 109 -8.52 2.34 -23.38
N LEU A 110 -7.94 1.58 -22.44
CA LEU A 110 -7.92 0.11 -22.46
C LEU A 110 -9.17 -0.53 -21.83
N GLY A 111 -10.13 0.28 -21.39
CA GLY A 111 -11.36 -0.23 -20.77
C GLY A 111 -11.31 -0.38 -19.26
N TYR A 112 -10.33 0.23 -18.62
CA TYR A 112 -10.24 0.31 -17.15
C TYR A 112 -10.93 1.57 -16.65
N GLU A 113 -11.35 1.55 -15.38
CA GLU A 113 -11.87 2.73 -14.70
C GLU A 113 -11.34 2.79 -13.27
N LYS A 114 -11.43 3.95 -12.65
CA LYS A 114 -11.07 4.13 -11.25
C LYS A 114 -12.06 3.38 -10.37
N LEU A 115 -11.53 2.56 -9.46
CA LEU A 115 -12.34 1.87 -8.45
C LEU A 115 -12.36 2.68 -7.15
N ILE A 116 -11.19 3.08 -6.64
CA ILE A 116 -11.03 3.81 -5.38
C ILE A 116 -9.67 4.52 -5.35
N ASN A 117 -9.62 5.63 -4.61
CA ASN A 117 -8.38 6.32 -4.27
C ASN A 117 -8.08 6.09 -2.80
N ILE A 118 -6.84 5.70 -2.49
CA ILE A 118 -6.39 5.50 -1.11
C ILE A 118 -5.13 6.35 -0.90
N ASN A 119 -5.12 7.13 0.17
CA ASN A 119 -3.98 7.94 0.57
C ASN A 119 -3.44 7.40 1.90
N ASP A 120 -2.16 7.04 1.90
CA ASP A 120 -1.46 6.54 3.08
C ASP A 120 -0.37 7.50 3.49
N HIS A 121 -0.26 7.73 4.79
CA HIS A 121 0.88 8.40 5.40
C HIS A 121 1.63 7.36 6.23
N LEU A 122 2.91 7.18 5.95
CA LEU A 122 3.71 6.12 6.54
C LEU A 122 4.88 6.67 7.34
N LEU A 123 5.04 6.12 8.53
CA LEU A 123 6.17 6.37 9.42
C LEU A 123 6.94 5.06 9.57
N VAL A 124 8.20 5.06 9.18
CA VAL A 124 9.06 3.87 9.29
C VAL A 124 9.99 4.04 10.47
N TYR A 125 9.84 3.18 11.46
CA TYR A 125 10.70 3.08 12.63
C TYR A 125 11.56 1.82 12.51
N ALA A 126 12.82 1.94 12.84
CA ALA A 126 13.74 0.81 12.82
C ALA A 126 14.69 0.84 14.01
N ASN A 127 15.09 -0.33 14.47
CA ASN A 127 16.21 -0.53 15.35
C ASN A 127 17.23 -1.43 14.66
N LYS A 128 18.21 -1.94 15.41
CA LYS A 128 19.28 -2.76 14.85
C LYS A 128 18.78 -4.04 14.16
N ASP A 129 17.70 -4.62 14.66
CA ASP A 129 17.22 -5.94 14.25
C ASP A 129 15.89 -5.92 13.51
N ASP A 130 15.04 -4.92 13.77
CA ASP A 130 13.65 -4.91 13.31
C ASP A 130 13.22 -3.58 12.69
N GLU A 131 12.19 -3.67 11.85
CA GLU A 131 11.52 -2.52 11.25
C GLU A 131 10.04 -2.57 11.59
N PHE A 132 9.48 -1.42 11.93
CA PHE A 132 8.07 -1.25 12.25
C PHE A 132 7.49 -0.10 11.44
N VAL A 133 6.41 -0.35 10.73
CA VAL A 133 5.74 0.66 9.90
C VAL A 133 4.38 1.01 10.50
N ILE A 134 4.16 2.31 10.70
CA ILE A 134 2.86 2.84 11.11
C ILE A 134 2.23 3.48 9.88
N GLU A 135 1.04 3.02 9.53
CA GLU A 135 0.27 3.57 8.42
C GLU A 135 -0.93 4.36 8.92
N CYS A 136 -1.15 5.52 8.31
CA CYS A 136 -2.37 6.29 8.47
C CYS A 136 -3.09 6.30 7.13
N VAL A 137 -4.12 5.47 7.00
CA VAL A 137 -4.88 5.30 5.76
C VAL A 137 -6.13 6.16 5.82
N ASN A 138 -6.25 7.12 4.89
CA ASN A 138 -7.41 8.02 4.82
C ASN A 138 -7.75 8.62 6.20
N ASN A 139 -6.73 9.08 6.94
CA ASN A 139 -6.80 9.64 8.30
C ASN A 139 -7.12 8.63 9.43
N LYS A 140 -6.97 7.31 9.17
CA LYS A 140 -7.06 6.28 10.22
C LYS A 140 -5.71 5.61 10.39
N HIS A 141 -5.27 5.44 11.65
CA HIS A 141 -4.02 4.77 11.95
C HIS A 141 -4.17 3.25 11.84
N ILE A 142 -3.24 2.63 11.10
CA ILE A 142 -3.12 1.18 10.98
C ILE A 142 -1.67 0.83 11.31
N TYR A 143 -1.47 -0.18 12.13
CA TYR A 143 -0.16 -0.56 12.65
C TYR A 143 0.36 -1.86 12.05
#